data_3e0b8eed8ba4cda4e2c8b9bd5ed7e1dc
#
_entry.id   3e0b8eed8ba4cda4e2c8b9bd5ed7e1dc
#
_cell.length_a   1.000
_cell.length_b   1.000
_cell.length_c   1.000
_cell.angle_alpha   90.00
_cell.angle_beta   90.00
_cell.angle_gamma   90.00
#
_symmetry.space_group_name_H-M   'P 1'
#
loop_
_entity.id
_entity.type
_entity.pdbx_description
1 polymer ?
#
loop_
_entity_poly.entity_id
_entity_poly.type
_entity_poly.pdbx_seq_one_letter_code
_entity_poly.pdbx_strand_id
1 'polypeptide(L)'
;MRKNANTILKLIVSGFILCIVLSFVYNKIPSAKRYIGEKMGKAVMKNVFNIKNKDKSGKWAKDIPVLMYHHLLRDDENPYKDNGAVLPVETFQEHMGLLHKNGYYTIGLNELERFVKGEINLPERSVLITFDDGYKSNYEYAYPILKGYGFKAAIFLISSWNTDEVVSFDAGDLQYLSWNEIENSKDVFEYASHTHDLHKLDENGQGCLVTRPLDEIEQDLETSMKILDTAYLAYPYGHYNKQTLKILKKLGYRMAFTVKPGRVRPGNSLLELNRYAIFPGISREDFERMIGL
;
A
#
# COMPACT_ATOMS: atom_id res chain seq x y z
N MET A 1 28.17 10.54 33.84
CA MET A 1 26.80 10.99 33.54
C MET A 1 26.65 12.47 33.23
N ARG A 2 27.47 13.42 33.73
CA ARG A 2 27.37 14.87 33.45
C ARG A 2 27.76 15.33 32.02
N LYS A 3 28.63 14.62 31.30
CA LYS A 3 29.06 15.00 29.93
C LYS A 3 27.96 14.85 28.87
N ASN A 4 27.05 13.88 29.00
CA ASN A 4 25.97 13.66 28.03
C ASN A 4 24.83 14.67 28.16
N ALA A 5 24.53 15.18 29.36
CA ALA A 5 23.49 16.17 29.58
C ALA A 5 23.82 17.51 28.91
N ASN A 6 25.09 17.95 28.98
CA ASN A 6 25.52 19.20 28.34
C ASN A 6 25.53 19.16 26.81
N THR A 7 25.77 17.94 26.22
CA THR A 7 25.69 17.77 24.76
C THR A 7 24.24 17.78 24.28
N ILE A 8 23.33 17.12 25.00
CA ILE A 8 21.90 17.13 24.70
C ILE A 8 21.31 18.53 24.85
N LEU A 9 21.67 19.26 25.90
CA LEU A 9 21.23 20.66 26.12
C LEU A 9 21.72 21.61 25.02
N LYS A 10 22.97 21.47 24.57
CA LYS A 10 23.52 22.24 23.43
C LYS A 10 22.80 21.94 22.11
N LEU A 11 22.42 20.69 21.85
CA LEU A 11 21.63 20.30 20.67
C LEU A 11 20.21 20.86 20.70
N ILE A 12 19.57 20.88 21.87
CA ILE A 12 18.22 21.44 22.06
C ILE A 12 18.28 22.95 21.88
N VAL A 13 19.25 23.65 22.48
CA VAL A 13 19.40 25.12 22.38
C VAL A 13 19.76 25.54 20.95
N SER A 14 20.64 24.80 20.25
CA SER A 14 20.95 25.09 18.85
C SER A 14 19.76 24.85 17.93
N GLY A 15 18.94 23.83 18.18
CA GLY A 15 17.69 23.58 17.47
C GLY A 15 16.66 24.69 17.68
N PHE A 16 16.54 25.22 18.91
CA PHE A 16 15.62 26.31 19.25
C PHE A 16 16.03 27.62 18.60
N ILE A 17 17.31 27.97 18.63
CA ILE A 17 17.87 29.18 17.97
C ILE A 17 17.69 29.09 16.46
N LEU A 18 17.91 27.91 15.85
CA LEU A 18 17.69 27.69 14.43
C LEU A 18 16.21 27.87 14.04
N CYS A 19 15.29 27.40 14.89
CA CYS A 19 13.85 27.60 14.68
C CYS A 19 13.44 29.08 14.75
N ILE A 20 14.03 29.88 15.68
CA ILE A 20 13.75 31.30 15.81
C ILE A 20 14.30 32.08 14.61
N VAL A 21 15.53 31.80 14.17
CA VAL A 21 16.14 32.46 12.99
C VAL A 21 15.36 32.12 11.73
N LEU A 22 14.93 30.86 11.57
CA LEU A 22 14.10 30.40 10.46
C LEU A 22 12.71 31.04 10.46
N SER A 23 12.09 31.22 11.62
CA SER A 23 10.82 31.93 11.78
C SER A 23 10.94 33.40 11.36
N PHE A 24 12.06 34.04 11.67
CA PHE A 24 12.32 35.46 11.33
C PHE A 24 12.57 35.64 9.81
N VAL A 25 13.35 34.76 9.18
CA VAL A 25 13.61 34.74 7.73
C VAL A 25 12.34 34.35 6.96
N TYR A 26 11.55 33.42 7.47
CA TYR A 26 10.28 32.97 6.92
C TYR A 26 9.26 34.10 6.79
N ASN A 27 9.24 35.05 7.70
CA ASN A 27 8.28 36.15 7.69
C ASN A 27 8.64 37.34 6.80
N LYS A 28 9.91 37.48 6.35
CA LYS A 28 10.37 38.65 5.59
C LYS A 28 10.63 38.46 4.09
N ILE A 29 10.68 37.22 3.56
CA ILE A 29 11.02 36.95 2.16
C ILE A 29 10.03 35.94 1.53
N PRO A 30 9.02 36.40 0.76
CA PRO A 30 7.99 35.52 0.20
C PRO A 30 8.49 34.42 -0.75
N SER A 31 9.55 34.70 -1.52
CA SER A 31 10.15 33.72 -2.44
C SER A 31 11.00 32.65 -1.74
N ALA A 32 11.62 32.99 -0.59
CA ALA A 32 12.33 32.04 0.24
C ALA A 32 11.39 31.12 1.05
N LYS A 33 10.16 31.58 1.33
CA LYS A 33 9.14 30.79 2.03
C LYS A 33 8.87 29.44 1.36
N ARG A 34 8.66 29.44 0.05
CA ARG A 34 8.32 28.23 -0.71
C ARG A 34 9.49 27.26 -0.80
N TYR A 35 10.67 27.77 -1.15
CA TYR A 35 11.86 26.94 -1.37
C TYR A 35 12.46 26.35 -0.07
N ILE A 36 12.55 27.17 0.98
CA ILE A 36 13.09 26.75 2.30
C ILE A 36 12.08 25.85 3.01
N GLY A 37 10.79 26.18 2.95
CA GLY A 37 9.71 25.38 3.56
C GLY A 37 9.61 23.97 2.97
N GLU A 38 9.67 23.84 1.65
CA GLU A 38 9.61 22.52 0.99
C GLU A 38 10.87 21.67 1.24
N LYS A 39 12.05 22.26 1.12
CA LYS A 39 13.32 21.53 1.25
C LYS A 39 13.65 21.15 2.69
N MET A 40 13.43 22.08 3.63
CA MET A 40 13.65 21.82 5.05
C MET A 40 12.54 20.99 5.68
N GLY A 41 11.29 21.21 5.28
CA GLY A 41 10.18 20.37 5.70
C GLY A 41 10.41 18.92 5.33
N LYS A 42 10.83 18.64 4.09
CA LYS A 42 11.17 17.28 3.62
C LYS A 42 12.34 16.68 4.41
N ALA A 43 13.40 17.44 4.67
CA ALA A 43 14.57 16.96 5.41
C ALA A 43 14.26 16.69 6.90
N VAL A 44 13.50 17.58 7.55
CA VAL A 44 13.07 17.40 8.94
C VAL A 44 12.12 16.22 9.06
N MET A 45 11.13 16.11 8.16
CA MET A 45 10.20 14.98 8.15
C MET A 45 10.91 13.65 7.88
N LYS A 46 11.87 13.63 6.95
CA LYS A 46 12.72 12.44 6.71
C LYS A 46 13.47 12.02 7.98
N ASN A 47 14.09 12.97 8.68
CA ASN A 47 14.84 12.67 9.90
C ASN A 47 13.93 12.21 11.05
N VAL A 48 12.78 12.85 11.25
CA VAL A 48 11.81 12.46 12.29
C VAL A 48 11.24 11.07 11.98
N PHE A 49 10.90 10.80 10.71
CA PHE A 49 10.41 9.50 10.28
C PHE A 49 11.46 8.40 10.49
N ASN A 50 12.69 8.65 10.06
CA ASN A 50 13.81 7.70 10.23
C ASN A 50 14.09 7.40 11.71
N ILE A 51 13.98 8.40 12.61
CA ILE A 51 14.17 8.18 14.05
C ILE A 51 13.07 7.29 14.64
N LYS A 52 11.80 7.48 14.20
CA LYS A 52 10.67 6.70 14.70
C LYS A 52 10.68 5.25 14.19
N ASN A 53 11.11 5.04 12.95
CA ASN A 53 10.96 3.76 12.24
C ASN A 53 12.27 2.96 12.13
N LYS A 54 13.32 3.36 12.83
CA LYS A 54 14.54 2.57 12.92
C LYS A 54 14.24 1.27 13.67
N ASP A 55 14.41 0.13 13.01
CA ASP A 55 14.26 -1.15 13.68
C ASP A 55 15.33 -1.36 14.76
N LYS A 56 15.19 -2.43 15.54
CA LYS A 56 16.15 -2.76 16.62
C LYS A 56 17.55 -3.09 16.07
N SER A 57 17.68 -3.51 14.79
CA SER A 57 18.96 -3.77 14.13
C SER A 57 19.68 -2.49 13.70
N GLY A 58 18.92 -1.41 13.54
CA GLY A 58 19.44 -0.13 13.05
C GLY A 58 19.74 -0.10 11.56
N LYS A 59 19.29 -1.09 10.80
CA LYS A 59 19.48 -1.22 9.36
C LYS A 59 18.27 -0.67 8.60
N TRP A 60 18.51 -0.29 7.33
CA TRP A 60 17.50 0.25 6.43
C TRP A 60 17.22 -0.69 5.27
N ALA A 61 15.96 -0.76 4.87
CA ALA A 61 15.56 -1.55 3.71
C ALA A 61 16.25 -1.04 2.44
N LYS A 62 16.78 -1.98 1.65
CA LYS A 62 17.26 -1.73 0.29
C LYS A 62 16.13 -1.86 -0.73
N ASP A 63 15.19 -2.70 -0.41
CA ASP A 63 13.99 -2.99 -1.20
C ASP A 63 12.86 -3.49 -0.29
N ILE A 64 11.63 -3.40 -0.79
CA ILE A 64 10.41 -3.75 -0.05
C ILE A 64 9.67 -4.83 -0.82
N PRO A 65 9.32 -5.98 -0.21
CA PRO A 65 8.35 -6.91 -0.77
C PRO A 65 6.95 -6.30 -0.67
N VAL A 66 6.18 -6.41 -1.75
CA VAL A 66 4.76 -6.08 -1.79
C VAL A 66 4.00 -7.38 -2.04
N LEU A 67 3.19 -7.81 -1.10
CA LEU A 67 2.43 -9.06 -1.14
C LEU A 67 1.03 -8.78 -1.65
N MET A 68 0.57 -9.57 -2.62
CA MET A 68 -0.75 -9.43 -3.26
C MET A 68 -1.61 -10.64 -2.93
N TYR A 69 -2.62 -10.42 -2.11
CA TYR A 69 -3.69 -11.36 -1.77
C TYR A 69 -4.99 -10.96 -2.48
N HIS A 70 -6.00 -11.83 -2.42
CA HIS A 70 -7.35 -11.56 -2.93
C HIS A 70 -8.39 -12.06 -1.92
N HIS A 71 -9.07 -13.13 -2.24
CA HIS A 71 -10.12 -13.72 -1.42
C HIS A 71 -9.55 -14.67 -0.36
N LEU A 72 -10.13 -14.65 0.84
CA LEU A 72 -9.77 -15.55 1.93
C LEU A 72 -10.98 -16.37 2.33
N LEU A 73 -10.86 -17.69 2.42
CA LEU A 73 -11.88 -18.58 2.98
C LEU A 73 -11.20 -19.64 3.86
N ARG A 74 -11.93 -20.13 4.85
CA ARG A 74 -11.47 -21.30 5.62
C ARG A 74 -11.52 -22.53 4.74
N ASP A 75 -10.64 -23.48 4.97
CA ASP A 75 -10.57 -24.70 4.16
C ASP A 75 -11.87 -25.52 4.20
N ASP A 76 -12.57 -25.55 5.32
CA ASP A 76 -13.81 -26.33 5.51
C ASP A 76 -15.05 -25.66 4.91
N GLU A 77 -15.03 -24.36 4.63
CA GLU A 77 -16.15 -23.61 4.07
C GLU A 77 -15.97 -23.22 2.60
N ASN A 78 -14.77 -23.45 2.01
CA ASN A 78 -14.41 -22.99 0.67
C ASN A 78 -15.03 -23.85 -0.44
N PRO A 79 -16.01 -23.35 -1.21
CA PRO A 79 -16.57 -24.03 -2.37
C PRO A 79 -15.73 -23.83 -3.64
N TYR A 80 -14.74 -22.92 -3.62
CA TYR A 80 -13.93 -22.51 -4.78
C TYR A 80 -12.52 -23.11 -4.76
N LYS A 81 -12.38 -24.39 -4.45
CA LYS A 81 -11.07 -25.06 -4.23
C LYS A 81 -10.09 -24.99 -5.40
N ASP A 82 -10.63 -24.90 -6.62
CA ASP A 82 -9.82 -24.80 -7.84
C ASP A 82 -9.50 -23.34 -8.24
N ASN A 83 -9.99 -22.37 -7.48
CA ASN A 83 -9.75 -20.95 -7.76
C ASN A 83 -8.45 -20.48 -7.08
N GLY A 84 -7.41 -20.21 -7.90
CA GLY A 84 -6.12 -19.73 -7.43
C GLY A 84 -6.14 -18.37 -6.71
N ALA A 85 -7.24 -17.60 -6.76
CA ALA A 85 -7.39 -16.35 -6.05
C ALA A 85 -7.91 -16.54 -4.60
N VAL A 86 -8.34 -17.75 -4.21
CA VAL A 86 -8.88 -18.06 -2.89
C VAL A 86 -7.81 -18.73 -2.02
N LEU A 87 -7.23 -17.99 -1.10
CA LEU A 87 -6.22 -18.49 -0.17
C LEU A 87 -6.90 -18.95 1.14
N PRO A 88 -6.48 -20.12 1.73
CA PRO A 88 -6.94 -20.51 3.06
C PRO A 88 -6.62 -19.45 4.12
N VAL A 89 -7.60 -19.14 4.99
CA VAL A 89 -7.43 -18.22 6.14
C VAL A 89 -6.27 -18.69 7.03
N GLU A 90 -6.13 -19.99 7.21
CA GLU A 90 -5.07 -20.63 8.00
C GLU A 90 -3.69 -20.30 7.42
N THR A 91 -3.52 -20.38 6.10
CA THR A 91 -2.28 -20.00 5.41
C THR A 91 -1.99 -18.51 5.56
N PHE A 92 -3.02 -17.66 5.42
CA PHE A 92 -2.86 -16.21 5.65
C PHE A 92 -2.39 -15.93 7.08
N GLN A 93 -3.00 -16.60 8.07
CA GLN A 93 -2.62 -16.46 9.47
C GLN A 93 -1.18 -16.92 9.75
N GLU A 94 -0.73 -18.01 9.11
CA GLU A 94 0.67 -18.45 9.18
C GLU A 94 1.62 -17.40 8.60
N HIS A 95 1.29 -16.81 7.45
CA HIS A 95 2.09 -15.74 6.84
C HIS A 95 2.21 -14.53 7.78
N MET A 96 1.10 -14.08 8.37
CA MET A 96 1.12 -12.97 9.34
C MET A 96 1.92 -13.33 10.61
N GLY A 97 1.79 -14.57 11.09
CA GLY A 97 2.58 -15.09 12.20
C GLY A 97 4.09 -15.10 11.91
N LEU A 98 4.51 -15.48 10.69
CA LEU A 98 5.90 -15.42 10.25
C LEU A 98 6.42 -13.98 10.19
N LEU A 99 5.66 -13.06 9.61
CA LEU A 99 6.03 -11.65 9.58
C LEU A 99 6.21 -11.08 11.00
N HIS A 100 5.24 -11.35 11.89
CA HIS A 100 5.28 -10.88 13.27
C HIS A 100 6.46 -11.46 14.05
N LYS A 101 6.65 -12.80 13.99
CA LYS A 101 7.76 -13.50 14.66
C LYS A 101 9.12 -12.96 14.25
N ASN A 102 9.27 -12.56 12.99
CA ASN A 102 10.51 -12.03 12.44
C ASN A 102 10.61 -10.49 12.55
N GLY A 103 9.67 -9.84 13.24
CA GLY A 103 9.73 -8.40 13.53
C GLY A 103 9.53 -7.52 12.29
N TYR A 104 8.69 -7.95 11.34
CA TYR A 104 8.35 -7.12 10.18
C TYR A 104 7.49 -5.93 10.59
N TYR A 105 7.74 -4.82 9.91
CA TYR A 105 6.97 -3.59 9.98
C TYR A 105 6.12 -3.47 8.70
N THR A 106 4.81 -3.41 8.85
CA THR A 106 3.92 -3.19 7.72
C THR A 106 3.81 -1.71 7.41
N ILE A 107 3.98 -1.37 6.14
CA ILE A 107 3.95 0.02 5.65
C ILE A 107 2.65 0.31 4.91
N GLY A 108 2.29 1.61 4.84
CA GLY A 108 1.21 2.11 4.02
C GLY A 108 1.65 2.50 2.61
N LEU A 109 0.65 2.81 1.75
CA LEU A 109 0.88 3.22 0.36
C LEU A 109 1.71 4.50 0.25
N ASN A 110 1.45 5.49 1.10
CA ASN A 110 2.21 6.73 1.11
C ASN A 110 3.68 6.53 1.56
N GLU A 111 3.92 5.62 2.50
CA GLU A 111 5.28 5.28 2.94
C GLU A 111 6.06 4.62 1.81
N LEU A 112 5.43 3.70 1.05
CA LEU A 112 6.06 3.08 -0.12
C LEU A 112 6.37 4.12 -1.21
N GLU A 113 5.42 5.01 -1.54
CA GLU A 113 5.64 6.09 -2.52
C GLU A 113 6.87 6.93 -2.16
N ARG A 114 6.95 7.37 -0.91
CA ARG A 114 8.07 8.18 -0.41
C ARG A 114 9.38 7.42 -0.38
N PHE A 115 9.36 6.12 -0.07
CA PHE A 115 10.53 5.26 -0.15
C PHE A 115 11.04 5.14 -1.59
N VAL A 116 10.15 4.87 -2.55
CA VAL A 116 10.51 4.78 -3.98
C VAL A 116 11.09 6.10 -4.50
N LYS A 117 10.57 7.24 -4.03
CA LYS A 117 11.11 8.58 -4.32
C LYS A 117 12.45 8.88 -3.60
N GLY A 118 12.92 8.01 -2.72
CA GLY A 118 14.11 8.25 -1.90
C GLY A 118 13.94 9.37 -0.85
N GLU A 119 12.70 9.70 -0.49
CA GLU A 119 12.39 10.74 0.47
C GLU A 119 12.52 10.27 1.92
N ILE A 120 12.33 8.98 2.16
CA ILE A 120 12.45 8.34 3.49
C ILE A 120 13.22 7.03 3.39
N ASN A 121 13.79 6.60 4.52
CA ASN A 121 14.27 5.25 4.72
C ASN A 121 13.24 4.47 5.55
N LEU A 122 13.10 3.18 5.26
CA LEU A 122 12.23 2.26 5.98
C LEU A 122 13.09 1.22 6.71
N PRO A 123 12.61 0.63 7.81
CA PRO A 123 13.29 -0.49 8.48
C PRO A 123 13.61 -1.63 7.52
N GLU A 124 14.71 -2.35 7.74
CA GLU A 124 15.15 -3.47 6.88
C GLU A 124 14.05 -4.50 6.65
N ARG A 125 13.26 -4.78 7.69
CA ARG A 125 12.14 -5.73 7.64
C ARG A 125 10.80 -5.02 7.45
N SER A 126 10.68 -4.25 6.36
CA SER A 126 9.42 -3.62 5.97
C SER A 126 8.74 -4.41 4.86
N VAL A 127 7.41 -4.47 4.89
CA VAL A 127 6.57 -5.16 3.92
C VAL A 127 5.28 -4.36 3.67
N LEU A 128 4.81 -4.31 2.44
CA LEU A 128 3.46 -3.86 2.12
C LEU A 128 2.56 -5.08 1.85
N ILE A 129 1.46 -5.18 2.58
CA ILE A 129 0.43 -6.19 2.37
C ILE A 129 -0.67 -5.54 1.54
N THR A 130 -1.06 -6.18 0.43
CA THR A 130 -2.15 -5.69 -0.43
C THR A 130 -3.18 -6.78 -0.69
N PHE A 131 -4.43 -6.36 -0.88
CA PHE A 131 -5.53 -7.20 -1.35
C PHE A 131 -6.14 -6.56 -2.58
N ASP A 132 -6.47 -7.35 -3.59
CA ASP A 132 -7.17 -6.88 -4.77
C ASP A 132 -8.67 -7.24 -4.69
N ASP A 133 -9.48 -6.64 -5.55
CA ASP A 133 -10.91 -6.84 -5.78
C ASP A 133 -11.85 -6.31 -4.69
N GLY A 134 -11.42 -6.22 -3.42
CA GLY A 134 -12.27 -5.74 -2.33
C GLY A 134 -13.28 -6.76 -1.81
N TYR A 135 -12.92 -8.05 -1.77
CA TYR A 135 -13.78 -9.09 -1.23
C TYR A 135 -14.17 -8.84 0.24
N LYS A 136 -15.41 -9.12 0.58
CA LYS A 136 -15.95 -9.03 1.95
C LYS A 136 -15.18 -9.90 2.95
N SER A 137 -14.63 -11.03 2.50
CA SER A 137 -13.79 -11.91 3.31
C SER A 137 -12.55 -11.22 3.88
N ASN A 138 -12.08 -10.12 3.26
CA ASN A 138 -10.98 -9.35 3.81
C ASN A 138 -11.40 -8.63 5.11
N TYR A 139 -12.65 -8.19 5.22
CA TYR A 139 -13.19 -7.65 6.46
C TYR A 139 -13.46 -8.77 7.49
N GLU A 140 -14.04 -9.89 7.05
CA GLU A 140 -14.38 -11.02 7.92
C GLU A 140 -13.15 -11.67 8.55
N TYR A 141 -12.11 -11.93 7.75
CA TYR A 141 -10.94 -12.72 8.20
C TYR A 141 -9.64 -11.90 8.30
N ALA A 142 -9.29 -11.13 7.27
CA ALA A 142 -8.00 -10.43 7.30
C ALA A 142 -7.98 -9.29 8.32
N TYR A 143 -9.07 -8.53 8.45
CA TYR A 143 -9.14 -7.40 9.37
C TYR A 143 -8.83 -7.78 10.83
N PRO A 144 -9.52 -8.76 11.46
CA PRO A 144 -9.23 -9.13 12.84
C PRO A 144 -7.82 -9.73 13.02
N ILE A 145 -7.32 -10.50 12.05
CA ILE A 145 -5.98 -11.08 12.09
C ILE A 145 -4.92 -9.95 12.05
N LEU A 146 -5.00 -9.05 11.09
CA LEU A 146 -4.07 -7.93 10.95
C LEU A 146 -4.12 -7.00 12.16
N LYS A 147 -5.32 -6.69 12.65
CA LYS A 147 -5.53 -5.87 13.84
C LYS A 147 -4.90 -6.52 15.09
N GLY A 148 -5.03 -7.83 15.23
CA GLY A 148 -4.43 -8.60 16.34
C GLY A 148 -2.90 -8.53 16.35
N TYR A 149 -2.26 -8.46 15.20
CA TYR A 149 -0.80 -8.29 15.07
C TYR A 149 -0.36 -6.81 15.05
N GLY A 150 -1.29 -5.84 15.03
CA GLY A 150 -0.97 -4.42 14.85
C GLY A 150 -0.46 -4.10 13.45
N PHE A 151 -0.82 -4.89 12.46
CA PHE A 151 -0.43 -4.74 11.08
C PHE A 151 -1.38 -3.86 10.29
N LYS A 152 -0.87 -3.24 9.23
CA LYS A 152 -1.59 -2.45 8.23
C LYS A 152 -1.54 -3.15 6.88
N ALA A 153 -2.55 -2.89 6.04
CA ALA A 153 -2.57 -3.34 4.66
C ALA A 153 -3.30 -2.32 3.77
N ALA A 154 -3.30 -2.54 2.46
CA ALA A 154 -4.10 -1.79 1.51
C ALA A 154 -5.04 -2.72 0.76
N ILE A 155 -6.26 -2.24 0.44
CA ILE A 155 -7.21 -2.95 -0.42
C ILE A 155 -7.46 -2.12 -1.67
N PHE A 156 -7.28 -2.73 -2.85
CA PHE A 156 -7.62 -2.14 -4.13
C PHE A 156 -9.03 -2.54 -4.51
N LEU A 157 -9.94 -1.56 -4.52
CA LEU A 157 -11.37 -1.76 -4.70
C LEU A 157 -11.80 -1.58 -6.15
N ILE A 158 -12.66 -2.46 -6.64
CA ILE A 158 -13.48 -2.24 -7.84
C ILE A 158 -14.67 -1.41 -7.37
N SER A 159 -14.62 -0.09 -7.52
CA SER A 159 -15.50 0.80 -6.79
C SER A 159 -16.99 0.73 -7.18
N SER A 160 -17.33 0.11 -8.32
CA SER A 160 -18.72 -0.17 -8.70
C SER A 160 -19.30 -1.41 -8.00
N TRP A 161 -18.47 -2.25 -7.37
CA TRP A 161 -18.91 -3.48 -6.71
C TRP A 161 -19.17 -3.29 -5.21
N ASN A 162 -18.78 -2.14 -4.66
CA ASN A 162 -19.09 -1.80 -3.28
C ASN A 162 -20.57 -1.43 -3.14
N THR A 163 -21.20 -1.86 -2.05
CA THR A 163 -22.63 -1.67 -1.77
C THR A 163 -22.87 -0.82 -0.53
N ASP A 164 -24.02 -0.15 -0.46
CA ASP A 164 -24.49 0.51 0.76
C ASP A 164 -25.10 -0.49 1.75
N GLU A 165 -25.54 -1.65 1.25
CA GLU A 165 -26.20 -2.68 2.07
C GLU A 165 -25.16 -3.52 2.81
N VAL A 166 -25.35 -3.69 4.12
CA VAL A 166 -24.55 -4.58 4.95
C VAL A 166 -25.29 -5.91 5.08
N VAL A 167 -24.78 -6.93 4.40
CA VAL A 167 -25.30 -8.29 4.47
C VAL A 167 -24.39 -9.17 5.32
N SER A 168 -24.91 -10.27 5.88
CA SER A 168 -24.06 -11.26 6.56
C SER A 168 -23.08 -11.89 5.59
N PHE A 169 -21.91 -12.27 6.09
CA PHE A 169 -20.93 -12.99 5.27
C PHE A 169 -21.44 -14.39 4.94
N ASP A 170 -21.31 -14.78 3.68
CA ASP A 170 -21.60 -16.12 3.18
C ASP A 170 -20.41 -16.58 2.30
N ALA A 171 -19.73 -17.65 2.74
CA ALA A 171 -18.59 -18.21 2.02
C ALA A 171 -18.98 -18.82 0.66
N GLY A 172 -20.26 -19.17 0.47
CA GLY A 172 -20.80 -19.70 -0.80
C GLY A 172 -20.98 -18.65 -1.89
N ASP A 173 -20.97 -17.36 -1.52
CA ASP A 173 -21.19 -16.24 -2.43
C ASP A 173 -19.93 -15.36 -2.58
N LEU A 174 -19.72 -14.84 -3.78
CA LEU A 174 -18.71 -13.81 -4.04
C LEU A 174 -19.24 -12.45 -3.60
N GLN A 175 -18.99 -12.09 -2.34
CA GLN A 175 -19.41 -10.85 -1.75
C GLN A 175 -18.28 -9.83 -1.70
N TYR A 176 -18.62 -8.55 -1.86
CA TYR A 176 -17.69 -7.43 -1.80
C TYR A 176 -17.98 -6.54 -0.59
N LEU A 177 -17.00 -5.73 -0.20
CA LEU A 177 -17.09 -4.81 0.92
C LEU A 177 -18.22 -3.80 0.73
N SER A 178 -19.03 -3.59 1.76
CA SER A 178 -19.91 -2.45 1.85
C SER A 178 -19.15 -1.19 2.26
N TRP A 179 -19.69 -0.02 1.93
CA TRP A 179 -19.11 1.27 2.34
C TRP A 179 -19.01 1.41 3.87
N ASN A 180 -19.93 0.79 4.60
CA ASN A 180 -19.89 0.76 6.06
C ASN A 180 -18.69 -0.06 6.57
N GLU A 181 -18.43 -1.23 6.00
CA GLU A 181 -17.27 -2.07 6.37
C GLU A 181 -15.94 -1.40 6.01
N ILE A 182 -15.91 -0.70 4.87
CA ILE A 182 -14.76 0.13 4.46
C ILE A 182 -14.49 1.19 5.54
N GLU A 183 -15.50 1.93 5.96
CA GLU A 183 -15.34 2.98 6.98
C GLU A 183 -14.88 2.41 8.33
N ASN A 184 -15.45 1.27 8.75
CA ASN A 184 -15.17 0.64 10.04
C ASN A 184 -13.80 -0.05 10.13
N SER A 185 -13.07 -0.21 9.02
CA SER A 185 -11.78 -0.89 8.98
C SER A 185 -10.61 -0.01 8.53
N LYS A 186 -10.79 1.30 8.43
CA LYS A 186 -9.74 2.29 8.11
C LYS A 186 -8.61 2.35 9.14
N ASP A 187 -8.82 1.80 10.32
CA ASP A 187 -7.76 1.67 11.32
C ASP A 187 -6.72 0.60 10.96
N VAL A 188 -7.04 -0.31 10.03
CA VAL A 188 -6.16 -1.36 9.50
C VAL A 188 -5.89 -1.17 8.01
N PHE A 189 -6.90 -0.85 7.22
CA PHE A 189 -6.81 -0.79 5.77
C PHE A 189 -6.74 0.63 5.22
N GLU A 190 -5.83 0.84 4.25
CA GLU A 190 -5.90 1.93 3.28
C GLU A 190 -6.64 1.42 2.05
N TYR A 191 -7.49 2.27 1.44
CA TYR A 191 -8.27 1.90 0.27
C TYR A 191 -7.77 2.63 -0.97
N ALA A 192 -7.68 1.89 -2.08
CA ALA A 192 -7.16 2.39 -3.34
C ALA A 192 -7.93 1.80 -4.54
N SER A 193 -7.64 2.26 -5.73
CA SER A 193 -8.40 1.91 -6.93
C SER A 193 -7.98 0.57 -7.54
N HIS A 194 -8.97 -0.25 -7.91
CA HIS A 194 -8.82 -1.36 -8.85
C HIS A 194 -9.72 -1.16 -10.08
N THR A 195 -9.88 0.10 -10.53
CA THR A 195 -10.84 0.63 -11.49
C THR A 195 -12.25 0.85 -10.91
N HIS A 196 -13.12 1.51 -11.65
CA HIS A 196 -14.54 1.62 -11.28
C HIS A 196 -15.31 0.38 -11.72
N ASP A 197 -15.37 0.09 -13.03
CA ASP A 197 -16.09 -1.05 -13.63
C ASP A 197 -15.29 -1.79 -14.72
N LEU A 198 -14.04 -1.41 -14.99
CA LEU A 198 -13.21 -2.03 -16.04
C LEU A 198 -12.40 -3.25 -15.56
N HIS A 199 -12.81 -3.90 -14.47
CA HIS A 199 -12.25 -5.18 -14.04
C HIS A 199 -12.87 -6.34 -14.83
N LYS A 200 -12.67 -6.34 -16.16
CA LYS A 200 -13.24 -7.33 -17.08
C LYS A 200 -12.20 -7.70 -18.14
N LEU A 201 -12.32 -8.92 -18.64
CA LEU A 201 -11.58 -9.38 -19.81
C LEU A 201 -12.50 -9.32 -21.05
N ASP A 202 -11.91 -9.06 -22.22
CA ASP A 202 -12.60 -9.23 -23.49
C ASP A 202 -12.64 -10.72 -23.91
N GLU A 203 -13.23 -10.99 -25.05
CA GLU A 203 -13.33 -12.34 -25.62
C GLU A 203 -11.98 -13.01 -25.93
N ASN A 204 -10.91 -12.23 -26.02
CA ASN A 204 -9.55 -12.70 -26.26
C ASN A 204 -8.73 -12.81 -24.95
N GLY A 205 -9.36 -12.61 -23.79
CA GLY A 205 -8.70 -12.62 -22.48
C GLY A 205 -7.83 -11.39 -22.19
N GLN A 206 -8.04 -10.28 -22.92
CA GLN A 206 -7.34 -9.03 -22.67
C GLN A 206 -8.14 -8.12 -21.74
N GLY A 207 -7.46 -7.47 -20.80
CA GLY A 207 -8.10 -6.57 -19.85
C GLY A 207 -8.66 -5.29 -20.49
N CYS A 208 -9.81 -4.82 -19.99
CA CYS A 208 -10.46 -3.61 -20.49
C CYS A 208 -9.59 -2.36 -20.49
N LEU A 209 -8.62 -2.24 -19.59
CA LEU A 209 -7.66 -1.12 -19.56
C LEU A 209 -6.73 -1.05 -20.79
N VAL A 210 -6.72 -2.04 -21.65
CA VAL A 210 -5.90 -2.07 -22.89
C VAL A 210 -6.73 -2.21 -24.16
N THR A 211 -8.02 -2.57 -24.05
CA THR A 211 -8.89 -2.87 -25.19
C THR A 211 -10.04 -1.89 -25.39
N ARG A 212 -10.49 -1.19 -24.34
CA ARG A 212 -11.58 -0.23 -24.44
C ARG A 212 -11.11 1.09 -25.06
N PRO A 213 -12.06 1.92 -25.60
CA PRO A 213 -11.79 3.29 -26.02
C PRO A 213 -11.11 4.10 -24.94
N LEU A 214 -10.17 4.99 -25.31
CA LEU A 214 -9.34 5.71 -24.34
C LEU A 214 -10.16 6.67 -23.46
N ASP A 215 -11.24 7.22 -23.96
CA ASP A 215 -12.19 8.06 -23.21
C ASP A 215 -12.97 7.26 -22.16
N GLU A 216 -13.39 6.03 -22.47
CA GLU A 216 -14.01 5.13 -21.49
C GLU A 216 -13.02 4.76 -20.38
N ILE A 217 -11.78 4.44 -20.73
CA ILE A 217 -10.71 4.13 -19.75
C ILE A 217 -10.44 5.35 -18.85
N GLU A 218 -10.35 6.53 -19.45
CA GLU A 218 -10.12 7.77 -18.71
C GLU A 218 -11.27 8.06 -17.74
N GLN A 219 -12.52 7.96 -18.20
CA GLN A 219 -13.70 8.19 -17.39
C GLN A 219 -13.82 7.22 -16.22
N ASP A 220 -13.56 5.92 -16.44
CA ASP A 220 -13.60 4.90 -15.40
C ASP A 220 -12.56 5.17 -14.31
N LEU A 221 -11.31 5.40 -14.71
CA LEU A 221 -10.22 5.69 -13.80
C LEU A 221 -10.44 6.99 -13.02
N GLU A 222 -10.94 8.03 -13.66
CA GLU A 222 -11.30 9.28 -12.99
C GLU A 222 -12.44 9.09 -11.99
N THR A 223 -13.44 8.28 -12.33
CA THR A 223 -14.56 7.94 -11.47
C THR A 223 -14.10 7.21 -10.21
N SER A 224 -13.30 6.16 -10.38
CA SER A 224 -12.74 5.41 -9.25
C SER A 224 -11.87 6.29 -8.35
N MET A 225 -11.01 7.13 -8.95
CA MET A 225 -10.16 8.07 -8.21
C MET A 225 -10.98 9.01 -7.32
N LYS A 226 -12.08 9.57 -7.86
CA LYS A 226 -12.95 10.51 -7.14
C LYS A 226 -13.75 9.84 -6.04
N ILE A 227 -14.32 8.65 -6.30
CA ILE A 227 -15.11 7.91 -5.31
C ILE A 227 -14.24 7.50 -4.11
N LEU A 228 -13.02 7.03 -4.35
CA LEU A 228 -12.12 6.50 -3.33
C LEU A 228 -11.16 7.54 -2.73
N ASP A 229 -11.18 8.78 -3.26
CA ASP A 229 -10.23 9.84 -2.88
C ASP A 229 -8.77 9.35 -2.86
N THR A 230 -8.36 8.67 -3.94
CA THR A 230 -7.05 8.01 -4.02
C THR A 230 -6.33 8.33 -5.33
N ALA A 231 -5.01 8.33 -5.29
CA ALA A 231 -4.16 8.42 -6.47
C ALA A 231 -3.30 7.15 -6.66
N TYR A 232 -3.74 6.03 -6.12
CA TYR A 232 -3.05 4.74 -6.21
C TYR A 232 -3.94 3.71 -6.90
N LEU A 233 -3.34 2.86 -7.75
CA LEU A 233 -4.04 1.88 -8.57
C LEU A 233 -3.33 0.51 -8.52
N ALA A 234 -4.08 -0.58 -8.53
CA ALA A 234 -3.61 -1.87 -9.03
C ALA A 234 -4.23 -2.14 -10.40
N TYR A 235 -3.43 -2.61 -11.36
CA TYR A 235 -3.95 -2.93 -12.70
C TYR A 235 -4.73 -4.24 -12.66
N PRO A 236 -6.04 -4.27 -13.03
CA PRO A 236 -6.78 -5.51 -13.22
C PRO A 236 -6.01 -6.51 -14.10
N TYR A 237 -5.85 -7.73 -13.61
CA TYR A 237 -5.08 -8.82 -14.26
C TYR A 237 -3.61 -8.45 -14.56
N GLY A 238 -3.13 -7.30 -14.10
CA GLY A 238 -1.83 -6.74 -14.48
C GLY A 238 -1.77 -6.19 -15.89
N HIS A 239 -2.91 -6.01 -16.58
CA HIS A 239 -2.98 -5.55 -17.96
C HIS A 239 -2.95 -4.03 -18.06
N TYR A 240 -1.92 -3.49 -18.69
CA TYR A 240 -1.76 -2.07 -19.00
C TYR A 240 -0.85 -1.90 -20.23
N ASN A 241 -0.92 -0.75 -20.86
CA ASN A 241 -0.09 -0.40 -22.00
C ASN A 241 0.39 1.07 -21.92
N LYS A 242 1.10 1.54 -22.95
CA LYS A 242 1.61 2.93 -23.00
C LYS A 242 0.49 3.98 -22.96
N GLN A 243 -0.70 3.67 -23.47
CA GLN A 243 -1.84 4.59 -23.45
C GLN A 243 -2.45 4.66 -22.04
N THR A 244 -2.62 3.50 -21.38
CA THR A 244 -3.02 3.44 -19.97
C THR A 244 -2.09 4.31 -19.09
N LEU A 245 -0.77 4.18 -19.25
CA LEU A 245 0.21 4.98 -18.50
C LEU A 245 0.08 6.48 -18.77
N LYS A 246 -0.26 6.90 -20.01
CA LYS A 246 -0.51 8.32 -20.34
C LYS A 246 -1.76 8.86 -19.66
N ILE A 247 -2.84 8.06 -19.63
CA ILE A 247 -4.10 8.41 -18.96
C ILE A 247 -3.85 8.56 -17.45
N LEU A 248 -3.19 7.60 -16.81
CA LEU A 248 -2.87 7.69 -15.38
C LEU A 248 -2.07 8.95 -15.03
N LYS A 249 -1.07 9.31 -15.85
CA LYS A 249 -0.30 10.55 -15.67
C LYS A 249 -1.16 11.79 -15.83
N LYS A 250 -2.05 11.82 -16.82
CA LYS A 250 -2.97 12.93 -17.09
C LYS A 250 -3.93 13.13 -15.93
N LEU A 251 -4.47 12.04 -15.37
CA LEU A 251 -5.39 12.07 -14.23
C LEU A 251 -4.71 12.36 -12.89
N GLY A 252 -3.37 12.24 -12.81
CA GLY A 252 -2.63 12.49 -11.58
C GLY A 252 -2.46 11.27 -10.68
N TYR A 253 -2.63 10.06 -11.18
CA TYR A 253 -2.23 8.85 -10.44
C TYR A 253 -0.75 8.90 -10.14
N ARG A 254 -0.40 8.65 -8.87
CA ARG A 254 0.97 8.77 -8.38
C ARG A 254 1.70 7.43 -8.32
N MET A 255 0.97 6.34 -8.11
CA MET A 255 1.56 5.00 -8.00
C MET A 255 0.61 3.95 -8.53
N ALA A 256 1.14 2.95 -9.26
CA ALA A 256 0.37 1.82 -9.74
C ALA A 256 1.15 0.51 -9.66
N PHE A 257 0.43 -0.57 -9.37
CA PHE A 257 0.98 -1.89 -9.11
C PHE A 257 0.64 -2.88 -10.24
N THR A 258 1.64 -3.64 -10.63
CA THR A 258 1.54 -4.75 -11.59
C THR A 258 1.39 -6.09 -10.86
N VAL A 259 1.31 -7.17 -11.64
CA VAL A 259 1.41 -8.56 -11.14
C VAL A 259 2.81 -9.16 -11.40
N LYS A 260 3.76 -8.36 -11.87
CA LYS A 260 5.13 -8.82 -12.13
C LYS A 260 5.84 -9.11 -10.81
N PRO A 261 6.41 -10.31 -10.63
CA PRO A 261 7.10 -10.64 -9.39
C PRO A 261 8.35 -9.79 -9.19
N GLY A 262 8.62 -9.40 -7.96
CA GLY A 262 9.83 -8.68 -7.59
C GLY A 262 9.64 -7.74 -6.42
N ARG A 263 10.76 -7.24 -5.91
CA ARG A 263 10.81 -6.31 -4.78
C ARG A 263 10.90 -4.87 -5.29
N VAL A 264 10.27 -3.95 -4.57
CA VAL A 264 10.25 -2.52 -4.92
C VAL A 264 11.47 -1.82 -4.33
N ARG A 265 12.13 -0.98 -5.13
CA ARG A 265 13.35 -0.26 -4.78
C ARG A 265 13.22 1.25 -4.99
N PRO A 266 14.03 2.06 -4.31
CA PRO A 266 14.17 3.47 -4.66
C PRO A 266 14.53 3.64 -6.15
N GLY A 267 13.85 4.58 -6.82
CA GLY A 267 14.04 4.86 -8.25
C GLY A 267 13.26 3.97 -9.21
N ASN A 268 12.48 2.98 -8.73
CA ASN A 268 11.56 2.25 -9.61
C ASN A 268 10.52 3.18 -10.26
N SER A 269 9.98 2.76 -11.41
CA SER A 269 8.84 3.43 -12.03
C SER A 269 7.62 3.34 -11.12
N LEU A 270 7.15 4.47 -10.62
CA LEU A 270 6.03 4.52 -9.67
C LEU A 270 4.73 3.96 -10.25
N LEU A 271 4.54 4.02 -11.56
CA LEU A 271 3.34 3.48 -12.23
C LEU A 271 3.49 2.02 -12.68
N GLU A 272 4.56 1.33 -12.26
CA GLU A 272 4.84 -0.05 -12.72
C GLU A 272 5.51 -0.88 -11.60
N LEU A 273 5.00 -0.76 -10.36
CA LEU A 273 5.60 -1.42 -9.21
C LEU A 273 5.30 -2.92 -9.20
N ASN A 274 6.30 -3.71 -8.83
CA ASN A 274 6.20 -5.15 -8.75
C ASN A 274 5.50 -5.60 -7.47
N ARG A 275 4.83 -6.78 -7.55
CA ARG A 275 4.24 -7.47 -6.38
C ARG A 275 4.50 -8.97 -6.46
N TYR A 276 4.48 -9.63 -5.32
CA TYR A 276 4.43 -11.08 -5.23
C TYR A 276 2.99 -11.53 -5.05
N ALA A 277 2.43 -12.22 -6.04
CA ALA A 277 1.12 -12.85 -5.94
C ALA A 277 1.18 -14.04 -4.98
N ILE A 278 0.24 -14.09 -4.05
CA ILE A 278 0.12 -15.14 -3.05
C ILE A 278 -1.14 -15.96 -3.36
N PHE A 279 -0.94 -17.21 -3.73
CA PHE A 279 -2.02 -18.15 -4.06
C PHE A 279 -1.88 -19.46 -3.31
N PRO A 280 -2.93 -20.32 -3.30
CA PRO A 280 -2.86 -21.65 -2.72
C PRO A 280 -1.66 -22.43 -3.27
N GLY A 281 -0.98 -23.17 -2.41
CA GLY A 281 0.19 -23.98 -2.80
C GLY A 281 1.54 -23.26 -2.80
N ILE A 282 1.60 -21.98 -2.48
CA ILE A 282 2.90 -21.35 -2.17
C ILE A 282 3.48 -22.01 -0.92
N SER A 283 4.68 -22.57 -1.08
CA SER A 283 5.38 -23.19 0.04
C SER A 283 5.84 -22.13 1.06
N ARG A 284 6.04 -22.57 2.30
CA ARG A 284 6.60 -21.70 3.33
C ARG A 284 7.96 -21.14 2.91
N GLU A 285 8.80 -21.95 2.29
CA GLU A 285 10.14 -21.57 1.82
C GLU A 285 10.05 -20.52 0.70
N ASP A 286 9.05 -20.63 -0.19
CA ASP A 286 8.79 -19.61 -1.22
C ASP A 286 8.36 -18.29 -0.59
N PHE A 287 7.45 -18.33 0.39
CA PHE A 287 7.02 -17.13 1.11
C PHE A 287 8.18 -16.49 1.86
N GLU A 288 8.98 -17.26 2.61
CA GLU A 288 10.18 -16.78 3.31
C GLU A 288 11.16 -16.10 2.35
N ARG A 289 11.39 -16.68 1.16
CA ARG A 289 12.23 -16.09 0.11
C ARG A 289 11.67 -14.78 -0.44
N MET A 290 10.34 -14.69 -0.66
CA MET A 290 9.67 -13.47 -1.12
C MET A 290 9.87 -12.32 -0.13
N ILE A 291 9.75 -12.60 1.16
CA ILE A 291 9.95 -11.59 2.20
C ILE A 291 11.43 -11.34 2.53
N GLY A 292 12.33 -12.23 2.17
CA GLY A 292 13.79 -12.07 2.33
C GLY A 292 14.32 -12.65 3.66
N LEU A 293 13.76 -13.79 4.07
CA LEU A 293 14.25 -14.66 5.14
C LEU A 293 15.14 -15.76 4.60
#